data_aad367cae30c23d975d6af0ee19a14d0
#
_entry.id   aad367cae30c23d975d6af0ee19a14d0
#
_cell.length_a   1.000
_cell.length_b   1.000
_cell.length_c   1.000
_cell.angle_alpha   90.00
_cell.angle_beta   90.00
_cell.angle_gamma   90.00
#
_symmetry.space_group_name_H-M   'P 1'
#
loop_
_entity.id
_entity.type
_entity.pdbx_description
1 polymer ?
#
loop_
_entity_poly.entity_id
_entity_poly.type
_entity_poly.pdbx_seq_one_letter_code
_entity_poly.pdbx_strand_id
1 'polypeptide(L)'
;MKVCVIGNGGREHAIAWRLSISPSVEKVYAVPGSAAMKNCAELVGIDWSHMDHLIRFLKDNKVDLVVVGPEAPLVAGLADALHEAGIPVFGPSKAAAQLEGSKVFAKDLMKKYNIPTAAYGVFSNVDEAKQFIAKTGAPIVVKADGLAAGKGVVVAMTVEEANAAVDDMLSGNRFGEAGSTVVIEEFMAGEEASLLAFVDGKTVVPMIASQDHKRIFDGDKGPNTGGMGTYAPAPVLTDVLRDEAMKTILEPMVAAMAKEGMPYVGCLYAGLMITNEGPKVVEFNARFGDPETQVVLPLLEGDLGQIMMACATGTLQPNMVKWKDSSAACVILASKGYPETSSKGDVILGELVQYDTSIIFHSGTKLEGDHYVTNGGRVLGVVGLGKDLRTALDRTYERVDHITFKGMQYRKDIGAKAFK
;
A
#
# COMPACT_ATOMS: atom_id res chain seq x y z
N MET A 1 5.18 7.50 -24.38
CA MET A 1 4.98 6.05 -24.15
C MET A 1 3.54 5.74 -23.78
N LYS A 2 3.09 4.52 -24.08
CA LYS A 2 1.80 3.99 -23.65
C LYS A 2 1.99 3.13 -22.39
N VAL A 3 1.24 3.39 -21.34
CA VAL A 3 1.37 2.70 -20.05
C VAL A 3 0.06 2.01 -19.72
N CYS A 4 0.13 0.78 -19.19
CA CYS A 4 -1.04 0.04 -18.71
C CYS A 4 -0.95 -0.16 -17.21
N VAL A 5 -1.96 0.29 -16.47
CA VAL A 5 -2.08 0.12 -15.02
C VAL A 5 -3.02 -1.05 -14.72
N ILE A 6 -2.53 -2.05 -13.98
CA ILE A 6 -3.33 -3.19 -13.53
C ILE A 6 -3.96 -2.87 -12.19
N GLY A 7 -5.28 -2.99 -12.10
CA GLY A 7 -6.06 -2.76 -10.90
C GLY A 7 -7.17 -1.73 -11.07
N ASN A 8 -7.94 -1.49 -10.02
CA ASN A 8 -9.16 -0.66 -10.07
C ASN A 8 -9.46 0.09 -8.77
N GLY A 9 -8.55 0.09 -7.81
CA GLY A 9 -8.70 0.75 -6.52
C GLY A 9 -8.24 2.22 -6.50
N GLY A 10 -8.27 2.84 -5.33
CA GLY A 10 -7.85 4.24 -5.15
C GLY A 10 -6.37 4.45 -5.44
N ARG A 11 -5.53 3.51 -5.07
CA ARG A 11 -4.10 3.47 -5.42
C ARG A 11 -3.89 3.47 -6.93
N GLU A 12 -4.56 2.60 -7.65
CA GLU A 12 -4.46 2.52 -9.11
C GLU A 12 -5.01 3.77 -9.78
N HIS A 13 -6.08 4.36 -9.24
CA HIS A 13 -6.59 5.64 -9.72
C HIS A 13 -5.55 6.75 -9.56
N ALA A 14 -4.88 6.83 -8.40
CA ALA A 14 -3.81 7.81 -8.18
C ALA A 14 -2.60 7.59 -9.10
N ILE A 15 -2.21 6.34 -9.34
CA ILE A 15 -1.14 5.99 -10.28
C ILE A 15 -1.51 6.41 -11.72
N ALA A 16 -2.70 6.03 -12.18
CA ALA A 16 -3.18 6.37 -13.52
C ALA A 16 -3.30 7.88 -13.72
N TRP A 17 -3.85 8.60 -12.73
CA TRP A 17 -3.91 10.04 -12.74
C TRP A 17 -2.52 10.68 -12.85
N ARG A 18 -1.56 10.23 -12.04
CA ARG A 18 -0.20 10.81 -12.07
C ARG A 18 0.54 10.50 -13.36
N LEU A 19 0.33 9.32 -13.94
CA LEU A 19 0.87 8.95 -15.25
C LEU A 19 0.26 9.79 -16.37
N SER A 20 -1.04 10.06 -16.34
CA SER A 20 -1.74 10.83 -17.38
C SER A 20 -1.25 12.28 -17.53
N ILE A 21 -0.65 12.83 -16.47
CA ILE A 21 -0.05 14.17 -16.48
C ILE A 21 1.49 14.13 -16.59
N SER A 22 2.08 12.96 -16.77
CA SER A 22 3.53 12.79 -16.95
C SER A 22 3.92 13.10 -18.41
N PRO A 23 4.91 13.99 -18.66
CA PRO A 23 5.25 14.43 -20.02
C PRO A 23 5.63 13.32 -20.98
N SER A 24 6.24 12.24 -20.49
CA SER A 24 6.64 11.09 -21.32
C SER A 24 5.49 10.15 -21.68
N VAL A 25 4.31 10.30 -21.06
CA VAL A 25 3.17 9.40 -21.22
C VAL A 25 2.16 10.00 -22.17
N GLU A 26 1.93 9.37 -23.30
CA GLU A 26 0.92 9.79 -24.28
C GLU A 26 -0.44 9.16 -24.04
N LYS A 27 -0.47 7.98 -23.42
CA LYS A 27 -1.72 7.24 -23.17
C LYS A 27 -1.58 6.31 -21.98
N VAL A 28 -2.64 6.28 -21.17
CA VAL A 28 -2.80 5.35 -20.04
C VAL A 28 -3.98 4.41 -20.33
N TYR A 29 -3.75 3.12 -20.18
CA TYR A 29 -4.79 2.09 -20.10
C TYR A 29 -4.96 1.64 -18.65
N ALA A 30 -6.16 1.24 -18.24
CA ALA A 30 -6.43 0.65 -16.94
C ALA A 30 -7.14 -0.71 -17.09
N VAL A 31 -6.60 -1.74 -16.46
CA VAL A 31 -7.09 -3.12 -16.57
C VAL A 31 -7.42 -3.68 -15.17
N PRO A 32 -8.69 -3.91 -14.83
CA PRO A 32 -9.86 -3.52 -15.59
C PRO A 32 -10.16 -2.02 -15.46
N GLY A 33 -9.55 -1.35 -14.48
CA GLY A 33 -9.84 0.03 -14.09
C GLY A 33 -11.21 0.17 -13.43
N SER A 34 -11.57 1.39 -13.09
CA SER A 34 -12.88 1.76 -12.54
C SER A 34 -13.49 2.91 -13.34
N ALA A 35 -14.81 3.08 -13.25
CA ALA A 35 -15.51 4.10 -14.03
C ALA A 35 -14.94 5.52 -13.83
N ALA A 36 -14.48 5.84 -12.63
CA ALA A 36 -13.89 7.14 -12.31
C ALA A 36 -12.53 7.37 -13.00
N MET A 37 -11.81 6.30 -13.35
CA MET A 37 -10.51 6.39 -14.03
C MET A 37 -10.64 6.80 -15.51
N LYS A 38 -11.85 6.86 -16.08
CA LYS A 38 -12.07 7.35 -17.45
C LYS A 38 -11.55 8.77 -17.71
N ASN A 39 -11.40 9.55 -16.66
CA ASN A 39 -10.84 10.90 -16.76
C ASN A 39 -9.33 10.93 -17.03
N CYS A 40 -8.62 9.84 -16.75
CA CYS A 40 -7.16 9.76 -16.86
C CYS A 40 -6.66 8.48 -17.57
N ALA A 41 -7.55 7.54 -17.92
CA ALA A 41 -7.17 6.29 -18.57
C ALA A 41 -8.30 5.75 -19.46
N GLU A 42 -7.92 4.99 -20.49
CA GLU A 42 -8.85 4.14 -21.24
C GLU A 42 -9.06 2.82 -20.48
N LEU A 43 -10.32 2.51 -20.18
CA LEU A 43 -10.66 1.29 -19.45
C LEU A 43 -10.68 0.09 -20.40
N VAL A 44 -10.07 -1.01 -19.97
CA VAL A 44 -10.00 -2.25 -20.73
C VAL A 44 -10.54 -3.40 -19.86
N GLY A 45 -11.70 -3.90 -20.23
CA GLY A 45 -12.44 -4.93 -19.48
C GLY A 45 -11.84 -6.33 -19.59
N ILE A 46 -10.54 -6.47 -19.35
CA ILE A 46 -9.83 -7.75 -19.30
C ILE A 46 -9.59 -8.11 -17.82
N ASP A 47 -9.82 -9.36 -17.48
CA ASP A 47 -9.35 -9.92 -16.22
C ASP A 47 -7.86 -10.26 -16.37
N TRP A 48 -7.02 -9.68 -15.52
CA TRP A 48 -5.57 -9.90 -15.53
C TRP A 48 -5.18 -11.38 -15.36
N SER A 49 -6.03 -12.20 -14.75
CA SER A 49 -5.79 -13.64 -14.59
C SER A 49 -5.82 -14.41 -15.92
N HIS A 50 -6.49 -13.85 -16.93
CA HIS A 50 -6.41 -14.33 -18.31
C HIS A 50 -5.17 -13.74 -19.02
N MET A 51 -3.99 -14.16 -18.59
CA MET A 51 -2.70 -13.58 -18.99
C MET A 51 -2.49 -13.56 -20.50
N ASP A 52 -2.91 -14.59 -21.23
CA ASP A 52 -2.79 -14.63 -22.71
C ASP A 52 -3.62 -13.54 -23.40
N HIS A 53 -4.82 -13.26 -22.91
CA HIS A 53 -5.67 -12.19 -23.41
C HIS A 53 -5.06 -10.81 -23.11
N LEU A 54 -4.55 -10.64 -21.91
CA LEU A 54 -3.86 -9.41 -21.50
C LEU A 54 -2.62 -9.17 -22.35
N ILE A 55 -1.74 -10.16 -22.50
CA ILE A 55 -0.50 -10.06 -23.28
C ILE A 55 -0.81 -9.73 -24.75
N ARG A 56 -1.82 -10.35 -25.35
CA ARG A 56 -2.27 -10.03 -26.71
C ARG A 56 -2.70 -8.58 -26.84
N PHE A 57 -3.58 -8.11 -25.94
CA PHE A 57 -4.01 -6.72 -25.89
C PHE A 57 -2.83 -5.75 -25.81
N LEU A 58 -1.89 -6.00 -24.90
CA LEU A 58 -0.71 -5.16 -24.67
C LEU A 58 0.16 -5.06 -25.95
N LYS A 59 0.38 -6.18 -26.64
CA LYS A 59 1.16 -6.23 -27.90
C LYS A 59 0.44 -5.52 -29.04
N ASP A 60 -0.85 -5.80 -29.22
CA ASP A 60 -1.66 -5.20 -30.32
C ASP A 60 -1.74 -3.68 -30.19
N ASN A 61 -1.77 -3.17 -28.96
CA ASN A 61 -1.81 -1.73 -28.67
C ASN A 61 -0.42 -1.10 -28.50
N LYS A 62 0.66 -1.88 -28.63
CA LYS A 62 2.06 -1.42 -28.47
C LYS A 62 2.27 -0.70 -27.12
N VAL A 63 1.84 -1.34 -26.03
CA VAL A 63 2.05 -0.84 -24.69
C VAL A 63 3.53 -0.98 -24.34
N ASP A 64 4.14 0.12 -23.89
CA ASP A 64 5.57 0.20 -23.59
C ASP A 64 5.91 -0.27 -22.19
N LEU A 65 4.99 -0.09 -21.23
CA LEU A 65 5.19 -0.36 -19.82
C LEU A 65 3.89 -0.82 -19.16
N VAL A 66 3.98 -1.85 -18.31
CA VAL A 66 2.90 -2.28 -17.42
C VAL A 66 3.25 -1.93 -15.97
N VAL A 67 2.32 -1.32 -15.26
CA VAL A 67 2.42 -1.01 -13.83
C VAL A 67 1.42 -1.88 -13.07
N VAL A 68 1.90 -2.73 -12.18
CA VAL A 68 1.02 -3.61 -11.41
C VAL A 68 0.71 -2.95 -10.07
N GLY A 69 -0.56 -2.62 -9.84
CA GLY A 69 -1.03 -1.95 -8.63
C GLY A 69 -1.15 -2.87 -7.42
N PRO A 70 -2.01 -3.93 -7.47
CA PRO A 70 -2.27 -4.79 -6.34
C PRO A 70 -1.27 -5.94 -6.21
N GLU A 71 -1.21 -6.53 -5.01
CA GLU A 71 -0.31 -7.64 -4.66
C GLU A 71 -0.68 -8.98 -5.30
N ALA A 72 -1.97 -9.27 -5.46
CA ALA A 72 -2.43 -10.57 -5.94
C ALA A 72 -1.87 -10.96 -7.32
N PRO A 73 -1.90 -10.12 -8.35
CA PRO A 73 -1.27 -10.45 -9.64
C PRO A 73 0.25 -10.59 -9.55
N LEU A 74 0.92 -9.88 -8.64
CA LEU A 74 2.37 -10.00 -8.42
C LEU A 74 2.73 -11.37 -7.84
N VAL A 75 2.05 -11.78 -6.80
CA VAL A 75 2.23 -13.10 -6.17
C VAL A 75 1.84 -14.24 -7.12
N ALA A 76 0.86 -14.01 -8.00
CA ALA A 76 0.48 -14.96 -9.05
C ALA A 76 1.51 -15.10 -10.19
N GLY A 77 2.47 -14.16 -10.33
CA GLY A 77 3.53 -14.21 -11.34
C GLY A 77 3.24 -13.43 -12.62
N LEU A 78 2.35 -12.44 -12.59
CA LEU A 78 2.04 -11.63 -13.75
C LEU A 78 3.29 -10.93 -14.33
N ALA A 79 4.18 -10.41 -13.48
CA ALA A 79 5.39 -9.76 -13.92
C ALA A 79 6.32 -10.72 -14.70
N ASP A 80 6.43 -11.97 -14.25
CA ASP A 80 7.22 -13.00 -14.94
C ASP A 80 6.66 -13.29 -16.34
N ALA A 81 5.35 -13.50 -16.45
CA ALA A 81 4.68 -13.75 -17.72
C ALA A 81 4.84 -12.58 -18.73
N LEU A 82 4.79 -11.35 -18.23
CA LEU A 82 4.99 -10.14 -19.05
C LEU A 82 6.46 -10.02 -19.50
N HIS A 83 7.42 -10.30 -18.63
CA HIS A 83 8.84 -10.32 -19.00
C HIS A 83 9.15 -11.37 -20.07
N GLU A 84 8.60 -12.59 -19.95
CA GLU A 84 8.71 -13.65 -20.97
C GLU A 84 8.11 -13.21 -22.31
N ALA A 85 7.07 -12.39 -22.27
CA ALA A 85 6.46 -11.80 -23.46
C ALA A 85 7.24 -10.58 -24.02
N GLY A 86 8.33 -10.15 -23.36
CA GLY A 86 9.16 -9.02 -23.77
C GLY A 86 8.55 -7.65 -23.44
N ILE A 87 7.66 -7.57 -22.45
CA ILE A 87 6.99 -6.35 -22.02
C ILE A 87 7.62 -5.85 -20.72
N PRO A 88 8.15 -4.61 -20.66
CA PRO A 88 8.65 -4.02 -19.43
C PRO A 88 7.57 -3.89 -18.35
N VAL A 89 7.92 -4.22 -17.10
CA VAL A 89 6.99 -4.21 -15.96
C VAL A 89 7.59 -3.44 -14.80
N PHE A 90 6.81 -2.53 -14.25
CA PHE A 90 7.04 -1.97 -12.92
C PHE A 90 6.27 -2.83 -11.91
N GLY A 91 6.99 -3.72 -11.27
CA GLY A 91 6.49 -4.70 -10.30
C GLY A 91 7.48 -5.85 -10.14
N PRO A 92 7.60 -6.43 -8.94
CA PRO A 92 8.51 -7.54 -8.66
C PRO A 92 8.05 -8.84 -9.34
N SER A 93 9.01 -9.74 -9.57
CA SER A 93 8.73 -11.13 -9.96
C SER A 93 7.93 -11.87 -8.87
N LYS A 94 7.35 -13.01 -9.23
CA LYS A 94 6.67 -13.89 -8.26
C LYS A 94 7.55 -14.23 -7.06
N ALA A 95 8.82 -14.53 -7.30
CA ALA A 95 9.79 -14.84 -6.24
C ALA A 95 10.04 -13.62 -5.34
N ALA A 96 10.27 -12.44 -5.91
CA ALA A 96 10.50 -11.21 -5.16
C ALA A 96 9.24 -10.71 -4.43
N ALA A 97 8.05 -10.95 -4.98
CA ALA A 97 6.77 -10.59 -4.35
C ALA A 97 6.51 -11.38 -3.05
N GLN A 98 7.27 -12.43 -2.76
CA GLN A 98 7.19 -13.16 -1.50
C GLN A 98 7.57 -12.30 -0.28
N LEU A 99 8.23 -11.16 -0.46
CA LEU A 99 8.41 -10.18 0.63
C LEU A 99 7.08 -9.73 1.25
N GLU A 100 5.99 -9.68 0.48
CA GLU A 100 4.63 -9.44 0.97
C GLU A 100 3.82 -10.73 1.06
N GLY A 101 4.03 -11.66 0.13
CA GLY A 101 3.28 -12.92 0.02
C GLY A 101 3.51 -13.88 1.19
N SER A 102 4.65 -13.82 1.86
CA SER A 102 4.99 -14.63 3.03
C SER A 102 5.73 -13.80 4.08
N LYS A 103 5.10 -13.64 5.24
CA LYS A 103 5.72 -12.97 6.40
C LYS A 103 6.91 -13.78 6.94
N VAL A 104 6.82 -15.10 6.89
CA VAL A 104 7.91 -16.02 7.27
C VAL A 104 9.12 -15.77 6.38
N PHE A 105 8.94 -15.75 5.05
CA PHE A 105 10.03 -15.46 4.11
C PHE A 105 10.69 -14.11 4.40
N ALA A 106 9.90 -13.05 4.58
CA ALA A 106 10.43 -11.73 4.89
C ALA A 106 11.21 -11.70 6.21
N LYS A 107 10.69 -12.34 7.27
CA LYS A 107 11.33 -12.42 8.57
C LYS A 107 12.64 -13.21 8.53
N ASP A 108 12.68 -14.35 7.86
CA ASP A 108 13.88 -15.16 7.72
C ASP A 108 14.96 -14.42 6.93
N LEU A 109 14.58 -13.67 5.90
CA LEU A 109 15.50 -12.86 5.14
C LEU A 109 16.05 -11.70 5.97
N MET A 110 15.20 -10.99 6.72
CA MET A 110 15.64 -9.93 7.64
C MET A 110 16.61 -10.45 8.70
N LYS A 111 16.32 -11.63 9.27
CA LYS A 111 17.21 -12.28 10.24
C LYS A 111 18.55 -12.66 9.60
N LYS A 112 18.54 -13.27 8.42
CA LYS A 112 19.75 -13.70 7.70
C LYS A 112 20.70 -12.53 7.38
N TYR A 113 20.13 -11.37 7.06
CA TYR A 113 20.88 -10.17 6.65
C TYR A 113 20.96 -9.07 7.71
N ASN A 114 20.58 -9.38 8.96
CA ASN A 114 20.61 -8.47 10.11
C ASN A 114 19.85 -7.15 9.87
N ILE A 115 18.70 -7.23 9.20
CA ILE A 115 17.82 -6.08 8.98
C ILE A 115 16.95 -5.89 10.24
N PRO A 116 16.88 -4.68 10.83
CA PRO A 116 16.18 -4.44 12.08
C PRO A 116 14.67 -4.73 11.98
N THR A 117 14.19 -5.64 12.80
CA THR A 117 12.76 -6.00 12.93
C THR A 117 12.51 -6.59 14.31
N ALA A 118 11.23 -6.77 14.68
CA ALA A 118 10.84 -7.44 15.92
C ALA A 118 11.38 -8.87 15.99
N ALA A 119 11.78 -9.33 17.19
CA ALA A 119 12.03 -10.72 17.45
C ALA A 119 10.77 -11.55 17.19
N TYR A 120 10.90 -12.77 16.66
CA TYR A 120 9.75 -13.55 16.24
C TYR A 120 9.93 -15.05 16.42
N GLY A 121 8.82 -15.78 16.43
CA GLY A 121 8.74 -17.22 16.28
C GLY A 121 7.69 -17.59 15.24
N VAL A 122 7.84 -18.74 14.61
CA VAL A 122 6.96 -19.25 13.54
C VAL A 122 6.33 -20.56 14.01
N PHE A 123 5.00 -20.67 13.91
CA PHE A 123 4.25 -21.81 14.44
C PHE A 123 3.15 -22.26 13.48
N SER A 124 3.04 -23.57 13.30
CA SER A 124 1.91 -24.21 12.60
C SER A 124 1.09 -25.10 13.56
N ASN A 125 1.51 -25.21 14.81
CA ASN A 125 0.86 -25.96 15.87
C ASN A 125 0.35 -25.01 16.97
N VAL A 126 -0.92 -25.17 17.35
CA VAL A 126 -1.60 -24.29 18.34
C VAL A 126 -0.92 -24.37 19.71
N ASP A 127 -0.59 -25.57 20.17
CA ASP A 127 -0.01 -25.77 21.51
C ASP A 127 1.39 -25.19 21.62
N GLU A 128 2.23 -25.36 20.59
CA GLU A 128 3.56 -24.76 20.52
C GLU A 128 3.49 -23.24 20.49
N ALA A 129 2.56 -22.66 19.73
CA ALA A 129 2.32 -21.21 19.67
C ALA A 129 1.90 -20.66 21.04
N LYS A 130 0.98 -21.32 21.73
CA LYS A 130 0.53 -20.93 23.08
C LYS A 130 1.61 -21.09 24.13
N GLN A 131 2.46 -22.12 24.04
CA GLN A 131 3.63 -22.28 24.92
C GLN A 131 4.63 -21.13 24.74
N PHE A 132 4.87 -20.71 23.48
CA PHE A 132 5.70 -19.55 23.20
C PHE A 132 5.13 -18.28 23.80
N ILE A 133 3.83 -18.03 23.65
CA ILE A 133 3.12 -16.88 24.24
C ILE A 133 3.21 -16.90 25.77
N ALA A 134 2.98 -18.06 26.39
CA ALA A 134 3.08 -18.21 27.85
C ALA A 134 4.48 -17.88 28.37
N LYS A 135 5.53 -18.23 27.62
CA LYS A 135 6.93 -17.93 27.97
C LYS A 135 7.30 -16.47 27.75
N THR A 136 6.80 -15.86 26.68
CA THR A 136 7.17 -14.50 26.26
C THR A 136 6.33 -13.44 26.96
N GLY A 137 5.05 -13.74 27.23
CA GLY A 137 4.08 -12.80 27.83
C GLY A 137 3.44 -11.88 26.80
N ALA A 138 2.73 -10.86 27.30
CA ALA A 138 2.08 -9.82 26.51
C ALA A 138 2.54 -8.44 27.01
N PRO A 139 2.47 -7.35 26.19
CA PRO A 139 1.89 -7.35 24.85
C PRO A 139 2.72 -8.09 23.81
N ILE A 140 2.05 -8.66 22.79
CA ILE A 140 2.66 -9.47 21.74
C ILE A 140 1.83 -9.36 20.46
N VAL A 141 2.41 -9.62 19.29
CA VAL A 141 1.72 -9.51 18.01
C VAL A 141 1.61 -10.89 17.35
N VAL A 142 0.40 -11.28 16.96
CA VAL A 142 0.13 -12.53 16.24
C VAL A 142 -0.31 -12.20 14.82
N LYS A 143 0.40 -12.76 13.84
CA LYS A 143 0.14 -12.51 12.41
C LYS A 143 -0.08 -13.82 11.66
N ALA A 144 -1.13 -13.94 10.88
CA ALA A 144 -1.26 -15.02 9.90
C ALA A 144 -0.22 -14.84 8.80
N ASP A 145 0.43 -15.93 8.36
CA ASP A 145 1.31 -15.90 7.19
C ASP A 145 0.49 -15.74 5.90
N GLY A 146 1.10 -15.13 4.87
CA GLY A 146 0.43 -14.90 3.59
C GLY A 146 -0.43 -13.64 3.53
N LEU A 147 -1.16 -13.51 2.42
CA LEU A 147 -2.01 -12.35 2.13
C LEU A 147 -3.32 -12.41 2.93
N ALA A 148 -3.51 -11.50 3.85
CA ALA A 148 -4.71 -11.40 4.70
C ALA A 148 -5.37 -10.00 4.67
N ALA A 149 -5.01 -9.15 3.70
CA ALA A 149 -5.57 -7.80 3.50
C ALA A 149 -5.62 -6.95 4.80
N GLY A 150 -4.55 -7.01 5.61
CA GLY A 150 -4.44 -6.29 6.88
C GLY A 150 -5.30 -6.83 8.03
N LYS A 151 -6.11 -7.88 7.79
CA LYS A 151 -7.01 -8.47 8.80
C LYS A 151 -6.37 -9.62 9.58
N GLY A 152 -5.24 -10.13 9.12
CA GLY A 152 -4.51 -11.24 9.74
C GLY A 152 -3.48 -10.80 10.79
N VAL A 153 -3.66 -9.63 11.43
CA VAL A 153 -2.76 -9.10 12.45
C VAL A 153 -3.54 -8.74 13.70
N VAL A 154 -3.13 -9.30 14.82
CA VAL A 154 -3.69 -8.99 16.15
C VAL A 154 -2.56 -8.52 17.07
N VAL A 155 -2.67 -7.28 17.53
CA VAL A 155 -1.84 -6.74 18.61
C VAL A 155 -2.54 -7.12 19.92
N ALA A 156 -2.05 -8.15 20.57
CA ALA A 156 -2.64 -8.69 21.81
C ALA A 156 -2.00 -8.00 23.02
N MET A 157 -2.82 -7.37 23.83
CA MET A 157 -2.39 -6.71 25.07
C MET A 157 -2.35 -7.67 26.26
N THR A 158 -3.01 -8.82 26.13
CA THR A 158 -3.04 -9.90 27.13
C THR A 158 -2.71 -11.25 26.51
N VAL A 159 -2.29 -12.20 27.33
CA VAL A 159 -2.01 -13.58 26.92
C VAL A 159 -3.29 -14.26 26.38
N GLU A 160 -4.43 -13.96 26.99
CA GLU A 160 -5.73 -14.49 26.57
C GLU A 160 -6.11 -14.03 25.15
N GLU A 161 -5.91 -12.74 24.83
CA GLU A 161 -6.13 -12.18 23.49
C GLU A 161 -5.19 -12.84 22.47
N ALA A 162 -3.93 -13.04 22.84
CA ALA A 162 -2.95 -13.70 21.97
C ALA A 162 -3.32 -15.16 21.68
N ASN A 163 -3.72 -15.90 22.72
CA ASN A 163 -4.17 -17.29 22.56
C ASN A 163 -5.45 -17.40 21.70
N ALA A 164 -6.40 -16.48 21.88
CA ALA A 164 -7.61 -16.43 21.04
C ALA A 164 -7.26 -16.14 19.57
N ALA A 165 -6.30 -15.25 19.32
CA ALA A 165 -5.82 -14.96 17.96
C ALA A 165 -5.17 -16.20 17.31
N VAL A 166 -4.37 -16.97 18.05
CA VAL A 166 -3.77 -18.23 17.57
C VAL A 166 -4.86 -19.25 17.21
N ASP A 167 -5.88 -19.42 18.07
CA ASP A 167 -6.99 -20.33 17.82
C ASP A 167 -7.78 -19.92 16.55
N ASP A 168 -8.10 -18.63 16.41
CA ASP A 168 -8.83 -18.10 15.26
C ASP A 168 -8.04 -18.28 13.94
N MET A 169 -6.74 -18.05 13.96
CA MET A 169 -5.90 -18.14 12.77
C MET A 169 -5.57 -19.56 12.37
N LEU A 170 -5.10 -20.41 13.31
CA LEU A 170 -4.64 -21.78 13.00
C LEU A 170 -5.78 -22.80 12.91
N SER A 171 -6.86 -22.62 13.68
CA SER A 171 -7.97 -23.59 13.76
C SER A 171 -9.24 -23.11 13.07
N GLY A 172 -9.39 -21.80 12.89
CA GLY A 172 -10.63 -21.16 12.46
C GLY A 172 -10.90 -21.16 10.95
N ASN A 173 -10.00 -21.66 10.12
CA ASN A 173 -10.07 -21.59 8.64
C ASN A 173 -10.39 -20.19 8.05
N ARG A 174 -10.31 -19.16 8.87
CA ARG A 174 -10.69 -17.78 8.51
C ARG A 174 -9.84 -17.20 7.37
N PHE A 175 -8.58 -17.63 7.26
CA PHE A 175 -7.62 -17.13 6.29
C PHE A 175 -7.18 -18.19 5.27
N GLY A 176 -7.85 -19.34 5.19
CA GLY A 176 -7.49 -20.44 4.31
C GLY A 176 -6.05 -20.88 4.50
N GLU A 177 -5.29 -21.06 3.40
CA GLU A 177 -3.87 -21.45 3.46
C GLU A 177 -3.00 -20.42 4.20
N ALA A 178 -3.33 -19.13 4.12
CA ALA A 178 -2.61 -18.07 4.85
C ALA A 178 -2.69 -18.22 6.37
N GLY A 179 -3.72 -18.89 6.90
CA GLY A 179 -3.87 -19.19 8.31
C GLY A 179 -3.21 -20.49 8.79
N SER A 180 -2.56 -21.26 7.90
CA SER A 180 -1.89 -22.52 8.27
C SER A 180 -0.62 -22.32 9.11
N THR A 181 -0.09 -21.12 9.11
CA THR A 181 1.12 -20.73 9.87
C THR A 181 0.92 -19.34 10.46
N VAL A 182 1.36 -19.14 11.69
CA VAL A 182 1.40 -17.84 12.34
C VAL A 182 2.82 -17.40 12.64
N VAL A 183 3.05 -16.09 12.53
CA VAL A 183 4.27 -15.44 13.01
C VAL A 183 3.90 -14.68 14.28
N ILE A 184 4.56 -15.01 15.38
CA ILE A 184 4.37 -14.33 16.66
C ILE A 184 5.56 -13.43 16.90
N GLU A 185 5.30 -12.14 17.07
CA GLU A 185 6.34 -11.11 17.15
C GLU A 185 6.30 -10.38 18.49
N GLU A 186 7.47 -9.95 18.92
CA GLU A 186 7.64 -8.96 19.96
C GLU A 186 6.80 -7.70 19.65
N PHE A 187 6.16 -7.14 20.66
CA PHE A 187 5.51 -5.85 20.55
C PHE A 187 6.56 -4.72 20.50
N MET A 188 6.54 -3.93 19.46
CA MET A 188 7.40 -2.76 19.33
C MET A 188 6.63 -1.50 19.74
N ALA A 189 7.15 -0.76 20.72
CA ALA A 189 6.62 0.54 21.11
C ALA A 189 7.22 1.65 20.23
N GLY A 190 6.37 2.53 19.75
CA GLY A 190 6.78 3.64 18.88
C GLY A 190 5.62 4.17 18.05
N GLU A 191 5.94 4.97 17.04
CA GLU A 191 4.99 5.42 16.04
C GLU A 191 5.30 4.78 14.68
N GLU A 192 4.24 4.36 13.98
CA GLU A 192 4.40 3.80 12.64
C GLU A 192 4.63 4.90 11.60
N ALA A 193 5.46 4.59 10.61
CA ALA A 193 5.64 5.39 9.41
C ALA A 193 5.78 4.50 8.18
N SER A 194 5.41 5.02 7.02
CA SER A 194 5.53 4.32 5.74
C SER A 194 6.62 4.97 4.90
N LEU A 195 7.64 4.19 4.53
CA LEU A 195 8.70 4.61 3.61
C LEU A 195 8.67 3.74 2.37
N LEU A 196 8.21 4.32 1.27
CA LEU A 196 8.19 3.68 -0.03
C LEU A 196 9.47 4.06 -0.80
N ALA A 197 9.94 3.19 -1.67
CA ALA A 197 11.08 3.46 -2.55
C ALA A 197 10.85 2.92 -3.95
N PHE A 198 11.36 3.64 -4.95
CA PHE A 198 11.54 3.13 -6.31
C PHE A 198 12.79 2.25 -6.35
N VAL A 199 12.69 1.08 -6.98
CA VAL A 199 13.76 0.08 -7.03
C VAL A 199 13.89 -0.50 -8.43
N ASP A 200 15.12 -0.61 -8.94
CA ASP A 200 15.44 -1.14 -10.27
C ASP A 200 16.23 -2.46 -10.25
N GLY A 201 16.24 -3.16 -9.12
CA GLY A 201 17.04 -4.37 -8.88
C GLY A 201 18.33 -4.11 -8.09
N LYS A 202 18.86 -2.91 -8.09
CA LYS A 202 20.09 -2.50 -7.41
C LYS A 202 20.04 -1.10 -6.80
N THR A 203 19.44 -0.16 -7.50
CA THR A 203 19.31 1.24 -7.06
C THR A 203 18.01 1.39 -6.28
N VAL A 204 18.08 2.08 -5.14
CA VAL A 204 16.93 2.34 -4.26
C VAL A 204 16.80 3.85 -4.08
N VAL A 205 15.68 4.42 -4.49
CA VAL A 205 15.43 5.87 -4.35
C VAL A 205 14.18 6.07 -3.49
N PRO A 206 14.31 6.64 -2.28
CA PRO A 206 13.18 6.78 -1.37
C PRO A 206 12.16 7.80 -1.90
N MET A 207 10.91 7.53 -1.57
CA MET A 207 9.81 8.50 -1.73
C MET A 207 9.68 9.34 -0.47
N ILE A 208 8.87 10.39 -0.54
CA ILE A 208 8.50 11.17 0.64
C ILE A 208 7.79 10.26 1.65
N ALA A 209 8.19 10.36 2.92
CA ALA A 209 7.60 9.55 3.99
C ALA A 209 6.16 9.93 4.27
N SER A 210 5.33 8.95 4.56
CA SER A 210 3.92 9.14 4.93
C SER A 210 3.58 8.44 6.22
N GLN A 211 2.48 8.84 6.86
CA GLN A 211 1.96 8.19 8.06
C GLN A 211 0.47 7.86 7.87
N ASP A 212 0.16 6.57 7.92
CA ASP A 212 -1.19 6.04 7.79
C ASP A 212 -1.88 5.86 9.15
N HIS A 213 -3.20 5.74 9.14
CA HIS A 213 -4.06 5.51 10.30
C HIS A 213 -4.85 4.21 10.10
N LYS A 214 -4.41 3.14 10.76
CA LYS A 214 -4.95 1.78 10.54
C LYS A 214 -6.29 1.52 11.21
N ARG A 215 -6.58 2.15 12.35
CA ARG A 215 -7.81 1.92 13.11
C ARG A 215 -8.99 2.69 12.52
N ILE A 216 -10.18 2.07 12.61
CA ILE A 216 -11.40 2.62 11.99
C ILE A 216 -11.91 3.90 12.67
N PHE A 217 -11.75 4.06 13.99
CA PHE A 217 -12.28 5.17 14.76
C PHE A 217 -11.21 6.15 15.24
N ASP A 218 -11.63 7.38 15.53
CA ASP A 218 -10.80 8.42 16.12
C ASP A 218 -10.09 7.92 17.38
N GLY A 219 -8.90 8.44 17.64
CA GLY A 219 -8.06 8.05 18.76
C GLY A 219 -7.49 6.63 18.63
N ASP A 220 -7.34 6.12 17.42
CA ASP A 220 -6.83 4.79 17.12
C ASP A 220 -7.62 3.67 17.83
N LYS A 221 -8.94 3.75 17.77
CA LYS A 221 -9.87 2.78 18.36
C LYS A 221 -10.53 1.91 17.29
N GLY A 222 -11.10 0.79 17.76
CA GLY A 222 -11.80 -0.18 16.89
C GLY A 222 -10.85 -1.10 16.13
N PRO A 223 -11.39 -1.91 15.19
CA PRO A 223 -10.60 -2.85 14.42
C PRO A 223 -9.64 -2.18 13.44
N ASN A 224 -8.60 -2.93 13.03
CA ASN A 224 -7.72 -2.55 11.94
C ASN A 224 -8.44 -2.55 10.61
N THR A 225 -8.00 -1.67 9.72
CA THR A 225 -8.51 -1.49 8.36
C THR A 225 -7.36 -1.52 7.35
N GLY A 226 -7.68 -1.32 6.08
CA GLY A 226 -6.68 -1.06 5.04
C GLY A 226 -6.02 0.33 5.10
N GLY A 227 -6.45 1.19 6.02
CA GLY A 227 -6.04 2.58 6.19
C GLY A 227 -7.23 3.53 6.05
N MET A 228 -7.39 4.41 7.04
CA MET A 228 -8.50 5.39 7.11
C MET A 228 -8.07 6.81 6.72
N GLY A 229 -6.80 7.00 6.46
CA GLY A 229 -6.24 8.26 6.04
C GLY A 229 -4.75 8.33 6.29
N THR A 230 -4.11 9.22 5.60
CA THR A 230 -2.65 9.36 5.60
C THR A 230 -2.25 10.79 5.28
N TYR A 231 -1.03 11.14 5.59
CA TYR A 231 -0.45 12.43 5.23
C TYR A 231 1.03 12.30 4.91
N ALA A 232 1.53 13.22 4.13
CA ALA A 232 2.95 13.36 3.78
C ALA A 232 3.34 14.85 3.69
N PRO A 233 4.59 15.21 4.10
CA PRO A 233 5.57 14.34 4.77
C PRO A 233 5.15 13.95 6.17
N ALA A 234 5.70 12.83 6.69
CA ALA A 234 5.49 12.35 8.04
C ALA A 234 6.58 12.89 8.99
N PRO A 235 6.28 13.79 9.93
CA PRO A 235 7.29 14.39 10.81
C PRO A 235 8.02 13.38 11.70
N VAL A 236 7.37 12.26 12.04
CA VAL A 236 7.96 11.20 12.86
C VAL A 236 9.17 10.55 12.19
N LEU A 237 9.20 10.48 10.86
CA LEU A 237 10.35 10.01 10.11
C LEU A 237 11.18 11.21 9.60
N THR A 238 12.02 11.73 10.48
CA THR A 238 12.94 12.82 10.16
C THR A 238 13.93 12.42 9.06
N ASP A 239 14.60 13.37 8.44
CA ASP A 239 15.61 13.08 7.43
C ASP A 239 16.72 12.15 7.94
N VAL A 240 17.15 12.32 9.20
CA VAL A 240 18.13 11.44 9.84
C VAL A 240 17.63 10.01 9.96
N LEU A 241 16.38 9.82 10.43
CA LEU A 241 15.78 8.49 10.58
C LEU A 241 15.45 7.86 9.23
N ARG A 242 15.07 8.67 8.24
CA ARG A 242 14.89 8.20 6.85
C ARG A 242 16.22 7.67 6.28
N ASP A 243 17.30 8.42 6.44
CA ASP A 243 18.62 8.02 5.93
C ASP A 243 19.15 6.79 6.67
N GLU A 244 18.86 6.66 7.96
CA GLU A 244 19.11 5.43 8.74
C GLU A 244 18.30 4.24 8.20
N ALA A 245 17.01 4.42 7.97
CA ALA A 245 16.14 3.36 7.42
C ALA A 245 16.59 2.95 6.01
N MET A 246 17.01 3.89 5.17
CA MET A 246 17.60 3.57 3.87
C MET A 246 18.84 2.69 4.02
N LYS A 247 19.77 3.10 4.85
CA LYS A 247 21.06 2.43 5.03
C LYS A 247 20.98 1.08 5.74
N THR A 248 20.06 0.93 6.70
CA THR A 248 19.95 -0.28 7.52
C THR A 248 18.84 -1.23 7.10
N ILE A 249 17.88 -0.78 6.33
CA ILE A 249 16.68 -1.56 5.97
C ILE A 249 16.50 -1.69 4.45
N LEU A 250 16.23 -0.60 3.71
CA LEU A 250 15.82 -0.71 2.32
C LEU A 250 16.98 -1.14 1.39
N GLU A 251 18.11 -0.47 1.45
CA GLU A 251 19.29 -0.84 0.65
C GLU A 251 19.78 -2.26 0.98
N PRO A 252 19.92 -2.68 2.27
CA PRO A 252 20.27 -4.05 2.61
C PRO A 252 19.25 -5.07 2.14
N MET A 253 17.95 -4.77 2.17
CA MET A 253 16.92 -5.70 1.69
C MET A 253 17.02 -5.88 0.17
N VAL A 254 17.18 -4.82 -0.60
CA VAL A 254 17.35 -4.92 -2.06
C VAL A 254 18.61 -5.69 -2.42
N ALA A 255 19.72 -5.44 -1.73
CA ALA A 255 20.96 -6.18 -1.91
C ALA A 255 20.81 -7.67 -1.53
N ALA A 256 20.09 -7.97 -0.45
CA ALA A 256 19.78 -9.34 -0.03
C ALA A 256 18.96 -10.08 -1.09
N MET A 257 17.90 -9.46 -1.60
CA MET A 257 17.06 -10.02 -2.67
C MET A 257 17.88 -10.34 -3.94
N ALA A 258 18.73 -9.44 -4.36
CA ALA A 258 19.62 -9.66 -5.51
C ALA A 258 20.60 -10.84 -5.25
N LYS A 259 21.16 -10.92 -4.04
CA LYS A 259 22.08 -12.00 -3.64
C LYS A 259 21.38 -13.36 -3.58
N GLU A 260 20.10 -13.40 -3.21
CA GLU A 260 19.29 -14.64 -3.23
C GLU A 260 18.78 -15.00 -4.65
N GLY A 261 19.19 -14.26 -5.69
CA GLY A 261 18.77 -14.51 -7.08
C GLY A 261 17.37 -14.02 -7.41
N MET A 262 16.81 -13.13 -6.59
CA MET A 262 15.47 -12.56 -6.74
C MET A 262 15.55 -11.02 -6.75
N PRO A 263 16.21 -10.39 -7.75
CA PRO A 263 16.34 -8.94 -7.79
C PRO A 263 14.96 -8.28 -7.74
N TYR A 264 14.83 -7.25 -6.89
CA TYR A 264 13.58 -6.56 -6.67
C TYR A 264 13.42 -5.39 -7.62
N VAL A 265 12.32 -5.34 -8.36
CA VAL A 265 11.96 -4.23 -9.26
C VAL A 265 10.56 -3.72 -8.91
N GLY A 266 10.40 -2.40 -8.85
CA GLY A 266 9.11 -1.78 -8.59
C GLY A 266 9.11 -0.89 -7.35
N CYS A 267 7.98 -0.82 -6.67
CA CYS A 267 7.85 -0.10 -5.39
C CYS A 267 8.09 -1.07 -4.23
N LEU A 268 9.12 -0.80 -3.45
CA LEU A 268 9.34 -1.47 -2.16
C LEU A 268 8.76 -0.59 -1.05
N TYR A 269 7.80 -1.11 -0.31
CA TYR A 269 7.19 -0.41 0.81
C TYR A 269 7.68 -1.03 2.13
N ALA A 270 8.39 -0.24 2.92
CA ALA A 270 8.74 -0.58 4.29
C ALA A 270 7.77 0.10 5.26
N GLY A 271 6.94 -0.71 5.94
CA GLY A 271 6.21 -0.29 7.13
C GLY A 271 7.17 -0.30 8.32
N LEU A 272 7.39 0.87 8.91
CA LEU A 272 8.39 1.07 9.94
C LEU A 272 7.73 1.40 11.29
N MET A 273 8.29 0.87 12.36
CA MET A 273 8.08 1.36 13.72
C MET A 273 9.28 2.22 14.10
N ILE A 274 9.03 3.47 14.44
CA ILE A 274 10.06 4.39 14.92
C ILE A 274 10.17 4.22 16.43
N THR A 275 11.17 3.45 16.82
CA THR A 275 11.43 3.10 18.24
C THR A 275 12.53 3.98 18.83
N ASN A 276 12.75 3.86 20.14
CA ASN A 276 13.88 4.53 20.81
C ASN A 276 15.27 4.03 20.34
N GLU A 277 15.31 2.87 19.69
CA GLU A 277 16.53 2.27 19.13
C GLU A 277 16.69 2.54 17.62
N GLY A 278 15.83 3.39 17.04
CA GLY A 278 15.77 3.68 15.62
C GLY A 278 14.64 2.97 14.88
N PRO A 279 14.61 3.06 13.54
CA PRO A 279 13.57 2.44 12.74
C PRO A 279 13.72 0.91 12.68
N LYS A 280 12.60 0.20 12.86
CA LYS A 280 12.51 -1.25 12.72
C LYS A 280 11.37 -1.61 11.78
N VAL A 281 11.54 -2.68 11.01
CA VAL A 281 10.53 -3.13 10.06
C VAL A 281 9.36 -3.79 10.79
N VAL A 282 8.14 -3.30 10.52
CA VAL A 282 6.88 -3.95 10.87
C VAL A 282 6.50 -4.98 9.81
N GLU A 283 6.55 -4.56 8.55
CA GLU A 283 6.30 -5.40 7.39
C GLU A 283 6.88 -4.77 6.11
N PHE A 284 7.09 -5.60 5.08
CA PHE A 284 7.30 -5.14 3.72
C PHE A 284 6.04 -5.40 2.89
N ASN A 285 5.74 -4.46 1.98
CA ASN A 285 4.77 -4.67 0.92
C ASN A 285 5.47 -4.55 -0.44
N ALA A 286 5.04 -5.36 -1.40
CA ALA A 286 5.69 -5.50 -2.70
C ALA A 286 5.08 -4.61 -3.79
N ARG A 287 4.47 -3.51 -3.39
CA ARG A 287 3.69 -2.60 -4.25
C ARG A 287 3.49 -1.26 -3.54
N PHE A 288 2.94 -0.30 -4.27
CA PHE A 288 2.48 0.95 -3.69
C PHE A 288 1.46 0.74 -2.56
N GLY A 289 1.49 1.60 -1.53
CA GLY A 289 0.53 1.60 -0.44
C GLY A 289 -0.84 2.18 -0.84
N ASP A 290 -1.86 1.84 -0.09
CA ASP A 290 -3.20 2.40 -0.20
C ASP A 290 -3.75 2.65 1.22
N PRO A 291 -3.83 3.89 1.71
CA PRO A 291 -3.94 5.14 0.93
C PRO A 291 -2.65 5.97 0.75
N GLU A 292 -1.47 5.48 1.06
CA GLU A 292 -0.22 6.28 1.00
C GLU A 292 0.06 6.87 -0.39
N THR A 293 -0.23 6.11 -1.45
CA THR A 293 -0.05 6.56 -2.85
C THR A 293 -0.82 7.85 -3.14
N GLN A 294 -1.99 8.00 -2.54
CA GLN A 294 -2.88 9.16 -2.74
C GLN A 294 -2.30 10.46 -2.18
N VAL A 295 -1.32 10.42 -1.29
CA VAL A 295 -0.61 11.61 -0.80
C VAL A 295 0.80 11.73 -1.36
N VAL A 296 1.46 10.62 -1.65
CA VAL A 296 2.84 10.60 -2.15
C VAL A 296 2.90 11.07 -3.61
N LEU A 297 2.10 10.51 -4.51
CA LEU A 297 2.18 10.83 -5.94
C LEU A 297 1.76 12.28 -6.29
N PRO A 298 0.81 12.94 -5.62
CA PRO A 298 0.55 14.35 -5.85
C PRO A 298 1.71 15.28 -5.51
N LEU A 299 2.61 14.86 -4.64
CA LEU A 299 3.82 15.60 -4.26
C LEU A 299 5.03 15.33 -5.16
N LEU A 300 4.95 14.38 -6.08
CA LEU A 300 6.03 14.08 -7.01
C LEU A 300 6.11 15.18 -8.10
N GLU A 301 7.30 15.77 -8.29
CA GLU A 301 7.58 16.68 -9.42
C GLU A 301 8.12 15.94 -10.65
N GLY A 302 8.81 14.82 -10.43
CA GLY A 302 9.40 14.02 -11.50
C GLY A 302 8.38 13.42 -12.48
N ASP A 303 8.87 13.01 -13.64
CA ASP A 303 8.08 12.26 -14.63
C ASP A 303 7.92 10.81 -14.19
N LEU A 304 6.71 10.45 -13.71
CA LEU A 304 6.46 9.12 -13.17
C LEU A 304 6.64 8.03 -14.23
N GLY A 305 6.26 8.29 -15.48
CA GLY A 305 6.44 7.34 -16.57
C GLY A 305 7.91 7.00 -16.81
N GLN A 306 8.78 8.00 -16.84
CA GLN A 306 10.23 7.78 -16.97
C GLN A 306 10.83 7.07 -15.75
N ILE A 307 10.42 7.45 -14.54
CA ILE A 307 10.89 6.81 -13.30
C ILE A 307 10.53 5.31 -13.31
N MET A 308 9.28 4.98 -13.60
CA MET A 308 8.82 3.59 -13.62
C MET A 308 9.47 2.77 -14.75
N MET A 309 9.67 3.37 -15.92
CA MET A 309 10.40 2.72 -17.01
C MET A 309 11.87 2.48 -16.63
N ALA A 310 12.51 3.44 -15.99
CA ALA A 310 13.89 3.30 -15.50
C ALA A 310 14.00 2.17 -14.45
N CYS A 311 13.01 2.04 -13.56
CA CYS A 311 12.93 0.87 -12.66
C CYS A 311 12.84 -0.43 -13.44
N ALA A 312 11.94 -0.52 -14.41
CA ALA A 312 11.71 -1.72 -15.21
C ALA A 312 12.91 -2.12 -16.09
N THR A 313 13.78 -1.18 -16.43
CA THR A 313 14.94 -1.39 -17.33
C THR A 313 16.30 -1.33 -16.61
N GLY A 314 16.33 -1.18 -15.30
CA GLY A 314 17.58 -1.17 -14.51
C GLY A 314 18.43 0.10 -14.71
N THR A 315 17.82 1.24 -14.99
CA THR A 315 18.47 2.51 -15.32
C THR A 315 18.07 3.67 -14.38
N LEU A 316 17.49 3.35 -13.24
CA LEU A 316 17.03 4.34 -12.25
C LEU A 316 18.18 5.21 -11.76
N GLN A 317 17.96 6.53 -11.76
CA GLN A 317 18.89 7.51 -11.21
C GLN A 317 18.20 8.33 -10.12
N PRO A 318 18.87 8.63 -8.98
CA PRO A 318 18.28 9.41 -7.89
C PRO A 318 17.75 10.78 -8.30
N ASN A 319 18.41 11.44 -9.25
CA ASN A 319 18.04 12.78 -9.72
C ASN A 319 16.74 12.82 -10.56
N MET A 320 16.20 11.66 -10.96
CA MET A 320 14.90 11.56 -11.64
C MET A 320 13.74 11.81 -10.67
N VAL A 321 13.95 11.59 -9.37
CA VAL A 321 12.92 11.66 -8.33
C VAL A 321 13.09 12.98 -7.57
N LYS A 322 12.10 13.85 -7.73
CA LYS A 322 12.05 15.17 -7.08
C LYS A 322 10.69 15.36 -6.42
N TRP A 323 10.68 16.07 -5.32
CA TRP A 323 9.48 16.31 -4.52
C TRP A 323 9.17 17.79 -4.39
N LYS A 324 7.88 18.13 -4.42
CA LYS A 324 7.40 19.48 -4.12
C LYS A 324 7.66 19.82 -2.66
N ASP A 325 8.03 21.05 -2.39
CA ASP A 325 8.05 21.61 -1.03
C ASP A 325 6.62 21.95 -0.60
N SER A 326 5.85 20.91 -0.32
CA SER A 326 4.41 20.97 -0.03
C SER A 326 3.99 19.75 0.78
N SER A 327 2.77 19.77 1.29
CA SER A 327 2.17 18.67 2.03
C SER A 327 0.88 18.20 1.37
N ALA A 328 0.55 16.93 1.61
CA ALA A 328 -0.71 16.32 1.21
C ALA A 328 -1.32 15.55 2.38
N ALA A 329 -2.64 15.58 2.47
CA ALA A 329 -3.40 14.78 3.42
C ALA A 329 -4.56 14.10 2.70
N CYS A 330 -4.85 12.85 3.08
CA CYS A 330 -5.94 12.06 2.54
C CYS A 330 -6.82 11.54 3.67
N VAL A 331 -8.12 11.74 3.55
CA VAL A 331 -9.14 11.14 4.41
C VAL A 331 -9.93 10.13 3.61
N ILE A 332 -10.05 8.92 4.13
CA ILE A 332 -10.83 7.85 3.51
C ILE A 332 -12.29 7.96 3.98
N LEU A 333 -13.21 8.02 3.02
CA LEU A 333 -14.63 7.90 3.25
C LEU A 333 -15.01 6.43 3.05
N ALA A 334 -15.48 5.78 4.12
CA ALA A 334 -15.81 4.36 4.13
C ALA A 334 -17.32 4.12 4.21
N SER A 335 -17.76 2.99 3.66
CA SER A 335 -19.16 2.59 3.69
C SER A 335 -19.56 2.05 5.06
N LYS A 336 -20.87 2.02 5.31
CA LYS A 336 -21.44 1.44 6.54
C LYS A 336 -20.99 -0.01 6.71
N GLY A 337 -20.54 -0.32 7.92
CA GLY A 337 -20.12 -1.67 8.33
C GLY A 337 -18.63 -1.98 8.11
N TYR A 338 -17.91 -1.14 7.33
CA TYR A 338 -16.47 -1.35 7.13
C TYR A 338 -15.70 -1.29 8.48
N PRO A 339 -14.72 -2.16 8.75
CA PRO A 339 -14.06 -3.11 7.85
C PRO A 339 -14.69 -4.52 7.78
N GLU A 340 -15.68 -4.84 8.61
CA GLU A 340 -16.25 -6.19 8.69
C GLU A 340 -17.17 -6.50 7.51
N THR A 341 -18.01 -5.55 7.17
CA THR A 341 -18.93 -5.57 6.04
C THR A 341 -18.84 -4.29 5.23
N SER A 342 -19.53 -4.21 4.11
CA SER A 342 -19.64 -2.98 3.32
C SER A 342 -21.03 -2.84 2.73
N SER A 343 -21.68 -1.70 2.94
CA SER A 343 -22.90 -1.33 2.24
C SER A 343 -22.59 -1.01 0.79
N LYS A 344 -23.44 -1.45 -0.14
CA LYS A 344 -23.29 -1.20 -1.59
C LYS A 344 -24.56 -0.58 -2.15
N GLY A 345 -24.40 0.23 -3.22
CA GLY A 345 -25.52 0.86 -3.92
C GLY A 345 -26.02 2.16 -3.27
N ASP A 346 -25.33 2.68 -2.25
CA ASP A 346 -25.68 3.98 -1.67
C ASP A 346 -25.16 5.09 -2.58
N VAL A 347 -26.07 5.99 -3.00
CA VAL A 347 -25.76 7.11 -3.92
C VAL A 347 -24.78 8.07 -3.23
N ILE A 348 -23.71 8.41 -3.92
CA ILE A 348 -22.74 9.40 -3.48
C ILE A 348 -23.19 10.76 -3.99
N LEU A 349 -23.47 11.65 -3.05
CA LEU A 349 -23.90 13.03 -3.32
C LEU A 349 -22.74 13.98 -3.05
N GLY A 350 -22.73 15.07 -3.81
CA GLY A 350 -21.74 16.12 -3.67
C GLY A 350 -20.85 16.26 -4.91
N GLU A 351 -19.85 17.10 -4.76
CA GLU A 351 -19.00 17.50 -5.87
C GLU A 351 -17.75 16.62 -5.94
N LEU A 352 -17.66 15.79 -6.98
CA LEU A 352 -16.55 14.84 -7.17
C LEU A 352 -15.53 15.34 -8.22
N VAL A 353 -15.50 16.63 -8.48
CA VAL A 353 -14.60 17.27 -9.46
C VAL A 353 -13.20 17.40 -8.89
N GLN A 354 -12.18 17.29 -9.75
CA GLN A 354 -10.78 17.52 -9.40
C GLN A 354 -10.47 19.03 -9.38
N TYR A 355 -9.68 19.45 -8.39
CA TYR A 355 -9.15 20.82 -8.30
C TYR A 355 -7.63 20.77 -8.12
N ASP A 356 -6.94 21.84 -8.43
CA ASP A 356 -5.47 21.95 -8.24
C ASP A 356 -5.04 21.78 -6.78
N THR A 357 -5.93 22.08 -5.85
CA THR A 357 -5.68 22.02 -4.40
C THR A 357 -6.35 20.86 -3.68
N SER A 358 -7.23 20.12 -4.38
CA SER A 358 -7.88 18.93 -3.82
C SER A 358 -8.23 17.92 -4.90
N ILE A 359 -7.96 16.67 -4.62
CA ILE A 359 -8.12 15.54 -5.54
C ILE A 359 -9.00 14.50 -4.86
N ILE A 360 -9.89 13.86 -5.63
CA ILE A 360 -10.71 12.75 -5.16
C ILE A 360 -10.32 11.49 -5.92
N PHE A 361 -9.84 10.49 -5.21
CA PHE A 361 -9.55 9.18 -5.77
C PHE A 361 -10.66 8.20 -5.39
N HIS A 362 -11.21 7.53 -6.38
CA HIS A 362 -12.25 6.53 -6.20
C HIS A 362 -11.64 5.16 -5.91
N SER A 363 -12.15 4.50 -4.89
CA SER A 363 -11.81 3.12 -4.53
C SER A 363 -13.02 2.21 -4.78
N GLY A 364 -13.80 1.94 -3.77
CA GLY A 364 -15.01 1.12 -3.87
C GLY A 364 -16.21 1.90 -4.38
N THR A 365 -16.18 2.34 -5.62
CA THR A 365 -17.30 3.01 -6.29
C THR A 365 -17.71 2.30 -7.57
N LYS A 366 -18.96 2.49 -7.97
CA LYS A 366 -19.53 2.03 -9.24
C LYS A 366 -20.39 3.15 -9.84
N LEU A 367 -20.41 3.26 -11.14
CA LEU A 367 -21.31 4.18 -11.84
C LEU A 367 -22.64 3.43 -12.11
N GLU A 368 -23.76 4.02 -11.65
CA GLU A 368 -25.13 3.55 -11.95
C GLU A 368 -25.93 4.71 -12.51
N GLY A 369 -26.28 4.63 -13.79
CA GLY A 369 -26.80 5.78 -14.52
C GLY A 369 -25.81 6.95 -14.51
N ASP A 370 -26.23 8.09 -14.03
CA ASP A 370 -25.41 9.30 -13.92
C ASP A 370 -24.80 9.52 -12.53
N HIS A 371 -24.96 8.57 -11.62
CA HIS A 371 -24.49 8.69 -10.24
C HIS A 371 -23.45 7.64 -9.89
N TYR A 372 -22.44 8.05 -9.11
CA TYR A 372 -21.59 7.10 -8.42
C TYR A 372 -22.30 6.57 -7.18
N VAL A 373 -22.15 5.27 -6.95
CA VAL A 373 -22.66 4.58 -5.76
C VAL A 373 -21.55 3.85 -5.04
N THR A 374 -21.74 3.57 -3.77
CA THR A 374 -20.81 2.73 -2.99
C THR A 374 -20.77 1.31 -3.55
N ASN A 375 -19.58 0.73 -3.63
CA ASN A 375 -19.34 -0.65 -4.11
C ASN A 375 -18.15 -1.31 -3.41
N GLY A 376 -17.85 -0.92 -2.18
CA GLY A 376 -16.75 -1.46 -1.41
C GLY A 376 -16.65 -0.84 -0.03
N GLY A 377 -15.70 -1.30 0.77
CA GLY A 377 -15.50 -0.81 2.14
C GLY A 377 -14.95 0.61 2.16
N ARG A 378 -13.76 0.81 1.60
CA ARG A 378 -13.20 2.15 1.35
C ARG A 378 -13.75 2.66 0.03
N VAL A 379 -14.43 3.80 0.05
CA VAL A 379 -15.21 4.31 -1.09
C VAL A 379 -14.47 5.39 -1.83
N LEU A 380 -14.03 6.45 -1.13
CA LEU A 380 -13.30 7.58 -1.69
C LEU A 380 -12.09 7.93 -0.82
N GLY A 381 -11.01 8.35 -1.45
CA GLY A 381 -9.90 9.05 -0.82
C GLY A 381 -9.97 10.53 -1.20
N VAL A 382 -10.23 11.38 -0.22
CA VAL A 382 -10.30 12.84 -0.40
C VAL A 382 -8.96 13.42 -0.01
N VAL A 383 -8.28 14.06 -0.97
CA VAL A 383 -6.92 14.59 -0.81
C VAL A 383 -6.92 16.10 -0.88
N GLY A 384 -6.30 16.73 0.10
CA GLY A 384 -5.98 18.15 0.10
C GLY A 384 -4.48 18.37 -0.05
N LEU A 385 -4.09 19.38 -0.81
CA LEU A 385 -2.72 19.82 -1.03
C LEU A 385 -2.52 21.19 -0.39
N GLY A 386 -1.37 21.41 0.26
CA GLY A 386 -1.08 22.68 0.90
C GLY A 386 0.42 22.94 1.02
N LYS A 387 0.77 24.23 1.24
CA LYS A 387 2.16 24.63 1.53
C LYS A 387 2.74 23.98 2.79
N ASP A 388 1.85 23.56 3.68
CA ASP A 388 2.15 22.87 4.93
C ASP A 388 1.02 21.86 5.24
N LEU A 389 1.25 20.99 6.21
CA LEU A 389 0.32 19.94 6.56
C LEU A 389 -1.01 20.48 7.10
N ARG A 390 -1.01 21.58 7.86
CA ARG A 390 -2.24 22.19 8.36
C ARG A 390 -3.13 22.65 7.20
N THR A 391 -2.56 23.38 6.25
CA THR A 391 -3.28 23.82 5.05
C THR A 391 -3.81 22.63 4.23
N ALA A 392 -3.02 21.56 4.11
CA ALA A 392 -3.45 20.35 3.41
C ALA A 392 -4.66 19.70 4.11
N LEU A 393 -4.61 19.54 5.45
CA LEU A 393 -5.71 18.98 6.25
C LEU A 393 -6.96 19.83 6.20
N ASP A 394 -6.84 21.16 6.34
CA ASP A 394 -7.98 22.08 6.27
C ASP A 394 -8.73 21.92 4.93
N ARG A 395 -8.00 21.88 3.82
CA ARG A 395 -8.56 21.66 2.47
C ARG A 395 -9.18 20.28 2.30
N THR A 396 -8.57 19.26 2.92
CA THR A 396 -9.10 17.89 2.90
C THR A 396 -10.47 17.84 3.59
N TYR A 397 -10.57 18.34 4.83
CA TYR A 397 -11.80 18.28 5.61
C TYR A 397 -12.88 19.23 5.05
N GLU A 398 -12.52 20.42 4.56
CA GLU A 398 -13.44 21.28 3.83
C GLU A 398 -14.07 20.54 2.65
N ARG A 399 -13.26 19.78 1.91
CA ARG A 399 -13.75 19.00 0.78
C ARG A 399 -14.61 17.81 1.21
N VAL A 400 -14.29 17.15 2.31
CA VAL A 400 -15.09 16.06 2.90
C VAL A 400 -16.49 16.53 3.26
N ASP A 401 -16.65 17.76 3.78
CA ASP A 401 -17.93 18.33 4.18
C ASP A 401 -18.90 18.51 3.00
N HIS A 402 -18.40 18.53 1.76
CA HIS A 402 -19.21 18.62 0.54
C HIS A 402 -19.59 17.27 -0.08
N ILE A 403 -19.25 16.16 0.58
CA ILE A 403 -19.52 14.79 0.07
C ILE A 403 -20.31 14.02 1.11
N THR A 404 -21.33 13.30 0.67
CA THR A 404 -22.11 12.44 1.56
C THR A 404 -22.68 11.22 0.86
N PHE A 405 -22.84 10.14 1.59
CA PHE A 405 -23.62 8.97 1.22
C PHE A 405 -24.15 8.28 2.47
N LYS A 406 -25.17 7.47 2.34
CA LYS A 406 -25.82 6.81 3.47
C LYS A 406 -24.85 5.94 4.28
N GLY A 407 -24.77 6.22 5.58
CA GLY A 407 -23.90 5.49 6.49
C GLY A 407 -22.40 5.76 6.31
N MET A 408 -22.05 6.87 5.64
CA MET A 408 -20.66 7.29 5.48
C MET A 408 -19.96 7.42 6.83
N GLN A 409 -18.76 6.86 6.92
CA GLN A 409 -17.89 6.98 8.10
C GLN A 409 -16.48 7.37 7.68
N TYR A 410 -15.86 8.21 8.48
CA TYR A 410 -14.48 8.67 8.31
C TYR A 410 -13.90 9.15 9.63
N ARG A 411 -12.58 9.23 9.70
CA ARG A 411 -11.89 9.76 10.88
C ARG A 411 -11.76 11.28 10.80
N LYS A 412 -11.98 11.94 11.94
CA LYS A 412 -11.86 13.40 12.09
C LYS A 412 -10.50 13.85 12.62
N ASP A 413 -9.64 12.90 12.99
CA ASP A 413 -8.34 13.12 13.64
C ASP A 413 -7.13 12.79 12.77
N ILE A 414 -7.33 12.63 11.44
CA ILE A 414 -6.21 12.39 10.51
C ILE A 414 -5.22 13.56 10.61
N GLY A 415 -3.95 13.24 10.84
CA GLY A 415 -2.88 14.22 10.98
C GLY A 415 -2.70 14.80 12.38
N ALA A 416 -3.58 14.51 13.35
CA ALA A 416 -3.46 15.03 14.71
C ALA A 416 -2.12 14.67 15.39
N LYS A 417 -1.56 13.51 15.05
CA LYS A 417 -0.26 13.05 15.57
C LYS A 417 0.91 13.95 15.18
N ALA A 418 0.85 14.58 14.02
CA ALA A 418 1.91 15.43 13.50
C ALA A 418 2.10 16.74 14.27
N PHE A 419 1.17 17.09 15.13
CA PHE A 419 1.16 18.35 15.90
C PHE A 419 1.31 18.14 17.41
N LYS A 420 1.66 16.94 17.85
CA LYS A 420 1.90 16.60 19.27
C LYS A 420 3.33 16.89 19.69
#